data_6f57ac2c8642ab51dbc0a582ecd575e5
#
_entry.id   6f57ac2c8642ab51dbc0a582ecd575e5
#
_cell.length_a   1.000
_cell.length_b   1.000
_cell.length_c   1.000
_cell.angle_alpha   90.00
_cell.angle_beta   90.00
_cell.angle_gamma   90.00
#
_symmetry.space_group_name_H-M   'P 1'
#
loop_
_entity.id
_entity.type
_entity.pdbx_description
1 polymer ?
#
loop_
_entity_poly.entity_id
_entity_poly.type
_entity_poly.pdbx_seq_one_letter_code
_entity_poly.pdbx_strand_id
1 'polypeptide(L)'
;MNDVSMDKQRYLIKASGVAAALFAGIAENGFSASYFSYALAAFLLFLFYDLYMSRPIDRSFLPDVRSAKWLFTGIVIFYGVLLISAFLHGTKGSVNTVLWQFNLTIPFFLMLFWRARYDIDKGFLCGMAAGALVNCIWAFVQFHADPNVPAMAGYAQQNHLGTGINLMWPFVLYMMYSTQDTKKKVMWAVLLVLMAGALYTSKSRGAGLALSGGLILTGITLIAALRGKFNLGLIFKGLAVIALVTAVCAGGFLYLSHDKKTGLDPERVGGERLMMLEASWEMWNDHKLTGVGPGKWGEYYYSPKYHPKDGHEKGHTMPHDMPMLFLTEDGIFGVAAYFAFLLLTYGYLYRAIRTSQNKALASAMMLSFLIFTLHGLVDTTIINKIPGRMYYMILGWYAGYIAYESYRQRRLI
;
A
#
# COMPACT_ATOMS: atom_id res chain seq x y z
N MET A 1 3.86 41.48 11.71
CA MET A 1 3.27 40.19 12.18
C MET A 1 3.79 39.95 13.56
N ASN A 2 2.93 39.88 14.56
CA ASN A 2 3.35 39.88 15.99
C ASN A 2 4.06 38.51 16.32
N ASP A 3 5.11 38.58 17.15
CA ASP A 3 5.89 37.41 17.61
C ASP A 3 5.02 36.25 18.13
N VAL A 4 3.92 36.57 18.82
CA VAL A 4 2.94 35.62 19.31
C VAL A 4 2.29 34.77 18.19
N SER A 5 2.12 35.33 16.97
CA SER A 5 1.56 34.62 15.83
C SER A 5 2.56 33.64 15.21
N MET A 6 3.84 33.99 15.21
CA MET A 6 4.91 33.12 14.69
C MET A 6 5.18 31.92 15.63
N ASP A 7 5.18 32.14 16.93
CA ASP A 7 5.38 31.05 17.90
C ASP A 7 4.22 30.06 17.89
N LYS A 8 2.99 30.53 17.76
CA LYS A 8 1.80 29.70 17.62
C LYS A 8 1.85 28.85 16.34
N GLN A 9 2.27 29.42 15.22
CA GLN A 9 2.40 28.68 13.96
C GLN A 9 3.49 27.61 14.04
N ARG A 10 4.64 27.91 14.65
CA ARG A 10 5.71 26.91 14.90
C ARG A 10 5.24 25.77 15.78
N TYR A 11 4.45 26.07 16.83
CA TYR A 11 3.87 25.04 17.71
C TYR A 11 2.92 24.11 16.95
N LEU A 12 2.02 24.66 16.12
CA LEU A 12 1.09 23.88 15.32
C LEU A 12 1.81 22.96 14.31
N ILE A 13 2.89 23.42 13.67
CA ILE A 13 3.70 22.60 12.76
C ILE A 13 4.34 21.43 13.51
N LYS A 14 4.92 21.66 14.70
CA LYS A 14 5.51 20.60 15.52
C LYS A 14 4.46 19.59 16.00
N ALA A 15 3.32 20.08 16.50
CA ALA A 15 2.21 19.24 16.95
C ALA A 15 1.66 18.38 15.80
N SER A 16 1.50 18.96 14.60
CA SER A 16 1.10 18.22 13.38
C SER A 16 2.09 17.13 13.04
N GLY A 17 3.38 17.38 13.11
CA GLY A 17 4.42 16.37 12.85
C GLY A 17 4.37 15.20 13.82
N VAL A 18 4.17 15.47 15.12
CA VAL A 18 4.01 14.42 16.15
C VAL A 18 2.71 13.63 15.94
N ALA A 19 1.59 14.33 15.69
CA ALA A 19 0.32 13.66 15.41
C ALA A 19 0.39 12.78 14.15
N ALA A 20 1.07 13.23 13.10
CA ALA A 20 1.30 12.44 11.89
C ALA A 20 2.14 11.19 12.17
N ALA A 21 3.17 11.29 13.01
CA ALA A 21 3.99 10.15 13.41
C ALA A 21 3.17 9.10 14.17
N LEU A 22 2.37 9.53 15.14
CA LEU A 22 1.50 8.64 15.90
C LEU A 22 0.44 7.98 15.02
N PHE A 23 -0.22 8.77 14.17
CA PHE A 23 -1.24 8.24 13.25
C PHE A 23 -0.66 7.21 12.29
N ALA A 24 0.48 7.50 11.65
CA ALA A 24 1.14 6.60 10.73
C ALA A 24 1.59 5.30 11.40
N GLY A 25 2.24 5.39 12.57
CA GLY A 25 2.69 4.22 13.32
C GLY A 25 1.55 3.32 13.81
N ILE A 26 0.42 3.90 14.23
CA ILE A 26 -0.78 3.15 14.66
C ILE A 26 -1.48 2.52 13.44
N ALA A 27 -1.56 3.24 12.32
CA ALA A 27 -2.24 2.75 11.12
C ALA A 27 -1.56 1.51 10.50
N GLU A 28 -0.24 1.43 10.64
CA GLU A 28 0.57 0.30 10.14
C GLU A 28 0.45 -0.93 11.04
N ASN A 29 0.24 -0.73 12.34
CA ASN A 29 0.11 -1.83 13.25
C ASN A 29 -1.33 -2.35 13.28
N GLY A 30 -1.48 -3.66 13.22
CA GLY A 30 -2.77 -4.35 13.26
C GLY A 30 -3.46 -4.33 14.63
N PHE A 31 -3.02 -3.47 15.55
CA PHE A 31 -3.78 -3.18 16.76
C PHE A 31 -5.20 -2.82 16.36
N SER A 32 -6.14 -3.49 16.86
CA SER A 32 -7.55 -3.62 16.49
C SER A 32 -8.14 -2.44 15.66
N ALA A 33 -9.18 -2.71 14.90
CA ALA A 33 -9.92 -1.68 14.14
C ALA A 33 -10.29 -0.45 14.99
N SER A 34 -10.46 -0.65 16.28
CA SER A 34 -10.80 0.38 17.26
C SER A 34 -9.71 1.43 17.43
N TYR A 35 -8.44 1.02 17.53
CA TYR A 35 -7.35 1.99 17.68
C TYR A 35 -7.17 2.89 16.46
N PHE A 36 -7.38 2.36 15.26
CA PHE A 36 -7.39 3.19 14.08
C PHE A 36 -8.53 4.22 14.11
N SER A 37 -9.71 3.83 14.56
CA SER A 37 -10.85 4.73 14.70
C SER A 37 -10.61 5.82 15.75
N TYR A 38 -9.94 5.50 16.84
CA TYR A 38 -9.54 6.49 17.86
C TYR A 38 -8.46 7.43 17.32
N ALA A 39 -7.45 6.91 16.63
CA ALA A 39 -6.42 7.74 15.98
C ALA A 39 -7.06 8.68 14.92
N LEU A 40 -8.01 8.18 14.16
CA LEU A 40 -8.78 8.97 13.20
C LEU A 40 -9.60 10.05 13.88
N ALA A 41 -10.31 9.72 14.97
CA ALA A 41 -11.09 10.68 15.75
C ALA A 41 -10.21 11.78 16.36
N ALA A 42 -9.07 11.40 16.96
CA ALA A 42 -8.10 12.35 17.49
C ALA A 42 -7.55 13.28 16.42
N PHE A 43 -7.29 12.74 15.22
CA PHE A 43 -6.85 13.51 14.08
C PHE A 43 -7.92 14.48 13.58
N LEU A 44 -9.18 14.05 13.48
CA LEU A 44 -10.30 14.93 13.10
C LEU A 44 -10.49 16.06 14.12
N LEU A 45 -10.40 15.76 15.42
CA LEU A 45 -10.44 16.79 16.48
C LEU A 45 -9.31 17.80 16.32
N PHE A 46 -8.09 17.32 16.01
CA PHE A 46 -6.96 18.22 15.72
C PHE A 46 -7.23 19.12 14.51
N LEU A 47 -7.78 18.57 13.42
CA LEU A 47 -8.15 19.33 12.22
C LEU A 47 -9.22 20.39 12.53
N PHE A 48 -10.26 20.03 13.28
CA PHE A 48 -11.31 20.98 13.71
C PHE A 48 -10.74 22.08 14.59
N TYR A 49 -9.87 21.74 15.53
CA TYR A 49 -9.18 22.70 16.36
C TYR A 49 -8.34 23.65 15.50
N ASP A 50 -7.56 23.13 14.56
CA ASP A 50 -6.75 23.93 13.66
C ASP A 50 -7.59 24.86 12.77
N LEU A 51 -8.70 24.37 12.19
CA LEU A 51 -9.64 25.17 11.43
C LEU A 51 -10.28 26.27 12.27
N TYR A 52 -10.64 25.98 13.52
CA TYR A 52 -11.18 26.96 14.47
C TYR A 52 -10.17 28.06 14.80
N MET A 53 -8.93 27.71 15.05
CA MET A 53 -7.86 28.62 15.43
C MET A 53 -7.31 29.46 14.27
N SER A 54 -7.55 29.05 13.02
CA SER A 54 -7.06 29.68 11.79
C SER A 54 -8.08 30.63 11.17
N ARG A 55 -9.11 31.07 11.89
CA ARG A 55 -10.10 32.02 11.38
C ARG A 55 -9.52 33.43 11.20
N PRO A 56 -9.86 34.15 10.11
CA PRO A 56 -10.79 33.78 9.05
C PRO A 56 -10.22 32.69 8.16
N ILE A 57 -11.08 31.78 7.67
CA ILE A 57 -10.70 30.70 6.76
C ILE A 57 -10.15 31.34 5.49
N ASP A 58 -8.83 31.39 5.39
CA ASP A 58 -8.17 31.79 4.16
C ASP A 58 -8.48 30.72 3.11
N ARG A 59 -9.13 31.11 2.00
CA ARG A 59 -9.44 30.21 0.89
C ARG A 59 -8.17 29.64 0.22
N SER A 60 -7.00 30.25 0.46
CA SER A 60 -5.68 29.68 0.11
C SER A 60 -5.39 28.37 0.84
N PHE A 61 -6.21 28.00 1.82
CA PHE A 61 -6.16 26.77 2.59
C PHE A 61 -6.57 25.52 1.81
N LEU A 62 -7.44 25.64 0.83
CA LEU A 62 -7.81 24.48 0.02
C LEU A 62 -6.61 24.09 -0.85
N PRO A 63 -6.04 22.89 -0.65
CA PRO A 63 -4.95 22.45 -1.50
C PRO A 63 -5.38 22.53 -2.96
N ASP A 64 -4.44 22.81 -3.86
CA ASP A 64 -4.71 22.71 -5.29
C ASP A 64 -4.94 21.25 -5.67
N VAL A 65 -6.16 20.79 -5.41
CA VAL A 65 -6.61 19.41 -5.71
C VAL A 65 -6.52 19.08 -7.21
N ARG A 66 -6.32 20.10 -8.08
CA ARG A 66 -6.07 19.89 -9.51
C ARG A 66 -4.82 19.06 -9.75
N SER A 67 -3.82 19.16 -8.87
CA SER A 67 -2.61 18.33 -8.94
C SER A 67 -2.92 16.84 -8.75
N ALA A 68 -3.93 16.50 -7.95
CA ALA A 68 -4.35 15.13 -7.64
C ALA A 68 -5.57 14.65 -8.45
N LYS A 69 -6.03 15.41 -9.47
CA LYS A 69 -7.24 15.08 -10.24
C LYS A 69 -7.27 13.65 -10.79
N TRP A 70 -6.14 13.15 -11.26
CA TRP A 70 -6.03 11.80 -11.79
C TRP A 70 -6.31 10.73 -10.74
N LEU A 71 -5.86 10.93 -9.50
CA LEU A 71 -6.12 10.03 -8.38
C LEU A 71 -7.59 10.07 -7.98
N PHE A 72 -8.19 11.27 -7.89
CA PHE A 72 -9.62 11.40 -7.63
C PHE A 72 -10.45 10.72 -8.71
N THR A 73 -10.14 10.97 -9.99
CA THR A 73 -10.82 10.32 -11.11
C THR A 73 -10.71 8.81 -11.01
N GLY A 74 -9.53 8.27 -10.70
CA GLY A 74 -9.32 6.83 -10.53
C GLY A 74 -10.15 6.25 -9.39
N ILE A 75 -10.17 6.88 -8.22
CA ILE A 75 -10.98 6.44 -7.08
C ILE A 75 -12.48 6.48 -7.43
N VAL A 76 -12.95 7.55 -8.06
CA VAL A 76 -14.37 7.70 -8.44
C VAL A 76 -14.79 6.67 -9.48
N ILE A 77 -13.99 6.44 -10.52
CA ILE A 77 -14.28 5.41 -11.51
C ILE A 77 -14.32 4.03 -10.85
N PHE A 78 -13.28 3.69 -10.09
CA PHE A 78 -13.17 2.37 -9.48
C PHE A 78 -14.34 2.07 -8.54
N TYR A 79 -14.54 2.86 -7.51
CA TYR A 79 -15.62 2.62 -6.55
C TYR A 79 -17.01 2.90 -7.12
N GLY A 80 -17.14 3.80 -8.09
CA GLY A 80 -18.39 4.06 -8.80
C GLY A 80 -18.87 2.83 -9.56
N VAL A 81 -17.97 2.15 -10.27
CA VAL A 81 -18.30 0.90 -11.00
C VAL A 81 -18.65 -0.22 -10.02
N LEU A 82 -17.86 -0.42 -8.95
CA LEU A 82 -18.16 -1.43 -7.93
C LEU A 82 -19.53 -1.17 -7.27
N LEU A 83 -19.85 0.09 -6.99
CA LEU A 83 -21.13 0.45 -6.39
C LEU A 83 -22.32 0.19 -7.34
N ILE A 84 -22.16 0.51 -8.63
CA ILE A 84 -23.15 0.19 -9.65
C ILE A 84 -23.33 -1.33 -9.73
N SER A 85 -22.24 -2.11 -9.77
CA SER A 85 -22.29 -3.57 -9.73
C SER A 85 -23.08 -4.08 -8.50
N ALA A 86 -22.77 -3.55 -7.31
CA ALA A 86 -23.47 -3.92 -6.08
C ALA A 86 -24.96 -3.64 -6.12
N PHE A 87 -25.39 -2.52 -6.71
CA PHE A 87 -26.81 -2.18 -6.87
C PHE A 87 -27.50 -3.08 -7.90
N LEU A 88 -26.84 -3.43 -8.99
CA LEU A 88 -27.39 -4.34 -10.01
C LEU A 88 -27.67 -5.73 -9.44
N HIS A 89 -26.84 -6.21 -8.50
CA HIS A 89 -27.08 -7.47 -7.79
C HIS A 89 -28.15 -7.39 -6.69
N GLY A 90 -28.54 -6.18 -6.28
CA GLY A 90 -29.66 -5.94 -5.37
C GLY A 90 -29.49 -6.51 -3.95
N THR A 91 -28.29 -6.97 -3.57
CA THR A 91 -28.06 -7.53 -2.23
C THR A 91 -27.46 -6.49 -1.28
N LYS A 92 -28.05 -6.38 -0.08
CA LYS A 92 -27.51 -5.50 0.98
C LYS A 92 -26.06 -5.86 1.32
N GLY A 93 -25.69 -7.13 1.25
CA GLY A 93 -24.33 -7.61 1.50
C GLY A 93 -23.32 -7.03 0.53
N SER A 94 -23.60 -7.02 -0.78
CA SER A 94 -22.73 -6.46 -1.81
C SER A 94 -22.54 -4.96 -1.65
N VAL A 95 -23.60 -4.20 -1.38
CA VAL A 95 -23.49 -2.75 -1.12
C VAL A 95 -22.64 -2.48 0.12
N ASN A 96 -22.85 -3.20 1.21
CA ASN A 96 -22.05 -3.05 2.42
C ASN A 96 -20.57 -3.38 2.19
N THR A 97 -20.27 -4.39 1.37
CA THR A 97 -18.87 -4.75 1.00
C THR A 97 -18.19 -3.59 0.28
N VAL A 98 -18.83 -3.00 -0.73
CA VAL A 98 -18.27 -1.85 -1.46
C VAL A 98 -18.11 -0.62 -0.56
N LEU A 99 -19.11 -0.30 0.28
CA LEU A 99 -19.00 0.82 1.22
C LEU A 99 -17.88 0.61 2.25
N TRP A 100 -17.72 -0.63 2.71
CA TRP A 100 -16.61 -0.97 3.62
C TRP A 100 -15.25 -0.81 2.93
N GLN A 101 -15.10 -1.27 1.70
CA GLN A 101 -13.88 -1.09 0.90
C GLN A 101 -13.63 0.40 0.62
N PHE A 102 -14.67 1.17 0.28
CA PHE A 102 -14.55 2.61 0.09
C PHE A 102 -14.07 3.34 1.36
N ASN A 103 -14.48 2.89 2.53
CA ASN A 103 -14.00 3.44 3.81
C ASN A 103 -12.46 3.35 3.96
N LEU A 104 -11.80 2.40 3.30
CA LEU A 104 -10.34 2.31 3.28
C LEU A 104 -9.67 3.53 2.61
N THR A 105 -10.43 4.30 1.80
CA THR A 105 -9.92 5.51 1.13
C THR A 105 -9.91 6.75 2.03
N ILE A 106 -10.59 6.73 3.18
CA ILE A 106 -10.65 7.89 4.09
C ILE A 106 -9.26 8.45 4.43
N PRO A 107 -8.25 7.62 4.77
CA PRO A 107 -6.91 8.11 5.03
C PRO A 107 -6.27 8.86 3.85
N PHE A 108 -6.64 8.56 2.60
CA PHE A 108 -6.17 9.30 1.44
C PHE A 108 -6.60 10.77 1.51
N PHE A 109 -7.88 11.03 1.73
CA PHE A 109 -8.40 12.40 1.79
C PHE A 109 -7.80 13.16 2.97
N LEU A 110 -7.72 12.54 4.13
CA LEU A 110 -7.17 13.15 5.34
C LEU A 110 -5.71 13.56 5.15
N MET A 111 -4.89 12.64 4.66
CA MET A 111 -3.46 12.88 4.48
C MET A 111 -3.18 13.86 3.35
N LEU A 112 -3.97 13.85 2.28
CA LEU A 112 -3.90 14.86 1.20
C LEU A 112 -4.07 16.27 1.77
N PHE A 113 -5.17 16.51 2.52
CA PHE A 113 -5.46 17.82 3.08
C PHE A 113 -4.44 18.22 4.15
N TRP A 114 -4.06 17.31 5.01
CA TRP A 114 -3.12 17.58 6.08
C TRP A 114 -1.73 17.94 5.56
N ARG A 115 -1.18 17.12 4.66
CA ARG A 115 0.14 17.36 4.08
C ARG A 115 0.18 18.59 3.19
N ALA A 116 -0.87 18.88 2.46
CA ALA A 116 -0.94 20.10 1.66
C ALA A 116 -0.87 21.38 2.51
N ARG A 117 -1.25 21.30 3.79
CA ARG A 117 -1.23 22.44 4.73
C ARG A 117 0.04 22.50 5.57
N TYR A 118 0.51 21.38 6.07
CA TYR A 118 1.63 21.29 6.98
C TYR A 118 2.75 20.40 6.46
N ASP A 119 3.99 20.79 6.73
CA ASP A 119 5.14 19.91 6.52
C ASP A 119 5.20 18.85 7.62
N ILE A 120 4.54 17.73 7.35
CA ILE A 120 4.48 16.56 8.24
C ILE A 120 5.40 15.42 7.80
N ASP A 121 6.20 15.59 6.75
CA ASP A 121 6.94 14.53 6.08
C ASP A 121 7.84 13.75 7.02
N LYS A 122 8.61 14.47 7.82
CA LYS A 122 9.52 13.84 8.78
C LYS A 122 8.76 13.04 9.84
N GLY A 123 7.68 13.61 10.38
CA GLY A 123 6.83 12.92 11.37
C GLY A 123 6.20 11.68 10.77
N PHE A 124 5.56 11.81 9.61
CA PHE A 124 4.90 10.72 8.91
C PHE A 124 5.86 9.55 8.62
N LEU A 125 7.01 9.83 7.98
CA LEU A 125 7.98 8.81 7.63
C LEU A 125 8.61 8.14 8.86
N CYS A 126 8.92 8.92 9.92
CA CYS A 126 9.42 8.34 11.16
C CYS A 126 8.36 7.47 11.87
N GLY A 127 7.09 7.88 11.85
CA GLY A 127 5.99 7.11 12.41
C GLY A 127 5.81 5.78 11.70
N MET A 128 5.80 5.80 10.37
CA MET A 128 5.75 4.58 9.57
C MET A 128 6.96 3.67 9.84
N ALA A 129 8.18 4.23 9.90
CA ALA A 129 9.36 3.43 10.22
C ALA A 129 9.32 2.83 11.64
N ALA A 130 8.77 3.55 12.61
CA ALA A 130 8.54 3.04 13.96
C ALA A 130 7.52 1.89 13.98
N GLY A 131 6.42 2.04 13.21
CA GLY A 131 5.43 0.98 13.03
C GLY A 131 6.04 -0.27 12.39
N ALA A 132 6.83 -0.11 11.34
CA ALA A 132 7.56 -1.21 10.71
C ALA A 132 8.52 -1.91 11.70
N LEU A 133 9.25 -1.14 12.52
CA LEU A 133 10.13 -1.71 13.56
C LEU A 133 9.35 -2.55 14.57
N VAL A 134 8.20 -2.06 15.05
CA VAL A 134 7.34 -2.81 15.97
C VAL A 134 6.89 -4.12 15.35
N ASN A 135 6.44 -4.10 14.08
CA ASN A 135 6.05 -5.30 13.35
C ASN A 135 7.22 -6.27 13.15
N CYS A 136 8.44 -5.77 12.88
CA CYS A 136 9.63 -6.62 12.77
C CYS A 136 9.93 -7.33 14.11
N ILE A 137 9.95 -6.59 15.20
CA ILE A 137 10.19 -7.16 16.54
C ILE A 137 9.13 -8.21 16.86
N TRP A 138 7.86 -7.91 16.62
CA TRP A 138 6.76 -8.85 16.88
C TRP A 138 6.85 -10.10 16.02
N ALA A 139 7.21 -9.95 14.73
CA ALA A 139 7.42 -11.09 13.83
C ALA A 139 8.56 -12.01 14.32
N PHE A 140 9.67 -11.44 14.82
CA PHE A 140 10.76 -12.22 15.38
C PHE A 140 10.36 -12.92 16.69
N VAL A 141 9.57 -12.29 17.56
CA VAL A 141 9.05 -12.93 18.78
C VAL A 141 8.16 -14.11 18.42
N GLN A 142 7.26 -13.96 17.45
CA GLN A 142 6.40 -15.07 16.97
C GLN A 142 7.23 -16.19 16.36
N PHE A 143 8.20 -15.87 15.52
CA PHE A 143 9.08 -16.86 14.89
C PHE A 143 9.97 -17.60 15.90
N HIS A 144 10.42 -16.90 16.96
CA HIS A 144 11.18 -17.55 18.03
C HIS A 144 10.32 -18.50 18.86
N ALA A 145 9.04 -18.15 19.07
CA ALA A 145 8.09 -19.00 19.81
C ALA A 145 7.77 -20.29 19.02
N ASP A 146 7.56 -20.23 17.72
CA ASP A 146 7.39 -21.38 16.83
C ASP A 146 7.89 -21.08 15.42
N PRO A 147 9.12 -21.53 15.05
CA PRO A 147 9.67 -21.32 13.72
C PRO A 147 8.91 -22.01 12.58
N ASN A 148 8.04 -22.98 12.89
CA ASN A 148 7.24 -23.68 11.88
C ASN A 148 6.02 -22.87 11.45
N VAL A 149 5.51 -21.98 12.31
CA VAL A 149 4.37 -21.12 12.02
C VAL A 149 4.84 -19.82 11.36
N PRO A 150 4.25 -19.40 10.22
CA PRO A 150 4.58 -18.13 9.61
C PRO A 150 4.23 -16.96 10.53
N ALA A 151 5.15 -15.99 10.67
CA ALA A 151 4.89 -14.80 11.45
C ALA A 151 3.88 -13.88 10.77
N MET A 152 2.97 -13.32 11.53
CA MET A 152 1.92 -12.40 11.08
C MET A 152 2.07 -11.00 11.73
N ALA A 153 2.88 -10.88 12.78
CA ALA A 153 2.98 -9.71 13.63
C ALA A 153 1.59 -9.21 14.07
N GLY A 154 1.27 -7.94 13.83
CA GLY A 154 -0.05 -7.36 14.09
C GLY A 154 -1.06 -7.51 12.95
N TYR A 155 -0.75 -8.25 11.90
CA TYR A 155 -1.64 -8.45 10.76
C TYR A 155 -2.48 -9.73 10.89
N ALA A 156 -3.58 -9.80 10.12
CA ALA A 156 -4.48 -10.96 10.16
C ALA A 156 -3.89 -12.20 9.48
N GLN A 157 -2.89 -12.01 8.59
CA GLN A 157 -2.27 -13.08 7.81
C GLN A 157 -0.80 -12.72 7.51
N GLN A 158 0.03 -13.75 7.28
CA GLN A 158 1.44 -13.62 6.94
C GLN A 158 1.67 -12.79 5.67
N ASN A 159 0.82 -12.95 4.66
CA ASN A 159 0.92 -12.19 3.42
C ASN A 159 0.66 -10.70 3.63
N HIS A 160 -0.24 -10.34 4.56
CA HIS A 160 -0.49 -8.95 4.91
C HIS A 160 0.72 -8.30 5.61
N LEU A 161 1.44 -9.06 6.47
CA LEU A 161 2.72 -8.60 7.03
C LEU A 161 3.72 -8.34 5.89
N GLY A 162 3.88 -9.30 4.97
CA GLY A 162 4.73 -9.13 3.79
C GLY A 162 4.37 -7.90 2.95
N THR A 163 3.07 -7.65 2.74
CA THR A 163 2.58 -6.45 2.03
C THR A 163 2.94 -5.15 2.79
N GLY A 164 2.71 -5.11 4.09
CA GLY A 164 3.03 -3.94 4.92
C GLY A 164 4.53 -3.62 4.91
N ILE A 165 5.38 -4.63 5.13
CA ILE A 165 6.84 -4.49 5.03
C ILE A 165 7.25 -3.95 3.65
N ASN A 166 6.69 -4.52 2.58
CA ASN A 166 7.01 -4.12 1.21
C ASN A 166 6.56 -2.69 0.87
N LEU A 167 5.44 -2.22 1.41
CA LEU A 167 5.01 -0.83 1.25
C LEU A 167 5.99 0.15 1.89
N MET A 168 6.63 -0.24 3.00
CA MET A 168 7.52 0.61 3.78
C MET A 168 8.97 0.59 3.32
N TRP A 169 9.41 -0.51 2.76
CA TRP A 169 10.82 -0.74 2.39
C TRP A 169 11.41 0.41 1.55
N PRO A 170 10.73 0.89 0.50
CA PRO A 170 11.23 1.98 -0.33
C PRO A 170 11.39 3.32 0.42
N PHE A 171 10.57 3.57 1.43
CA PHE A 171 10.66 4.82 2.21
C PHE A 171 11.81 4.78 3.20
N VAL A 172 12.09 3.63 3.83
CA VAL A 172 13.27 3.47 4.68
C VAL A 172 14.55 3.60 3.85
N LEU A 173 14.57 3.03 2.65
CA LEU A 173 15.67 3.21 1.69
C LEU A 173 15.83 4.68 1.29
N TYR A 174 14.72 5.39 1.02
CA TYR A 174 14.74 6.83 0.74
C TYR A 174 15.30 7.64 1.93
N MET A 175 14.89 7.34 3.17
CA MET A 175 15.41 8.02 4.36
C MET A 175 16.91 7.77 4.56
N MET A 176 17.38 6.56 4.29
CA MET A 176 18.79 6.23 4.31
C MET A 176 19.57 7.03 3.26
N TYR A 177 19.04 7.14 2.05
CA TYR A 177 19.67 7.88 0.95
C TYR A 177 19.70 9.38 1.22
N SER A 178 18.62 9.96 1.74
CA SER A 178 18.45 11.41 1.89
C SER A 178 19.17 12.01 3.10
N THR A 179 19.57 11.20 4.09
CA THR A 179 20.32 11.70 5.25
C THR A 179 21.83 11.77 5.00
N GLN A 180 22.49 12.81 5.52
CA GLN A 180 23.95 12.93 5.51
C GLN A 180 24.59 12.42 6.81
N ASP A 181 23.79 12.22 7.86
CA ASP A 181 24.25 11.74 9.16
C ASP A 181 24.52 10.23 9.12
N THR A 182 25.78 9.83 9.32
CA THR A 182 26.24 8.44 9.28
C THR A 182 25.51 7.58 10.32
N LYS A 183 25.23 8.09 11.53
CA LYS A 183 24.51 7.34 12.56
C LYS A 183 23.09 7.02 12.10
N LYS A 184 22.42 7.99 11.49
CA LYS A 184 21.08 7.77 10.91
C LYS A 184 21.13 6.81 9.72
N LYS A 185 22.15 6.88 8.86
CA LYS A 185 22.32 5.89 7.77
C LYS A 185 22.42 4.47 8.30
N VAL A 186 23.25 4.26 9.34
CA VAL A 186 23.37 2.95 9.98
C VAL A 186 22.04 2.52 10.61
N MET A 187 21.34 3.41 11.29
CA MET A 187 20.02 3.11 11.86
C MET A 187 19.02 2.64 10.80
N TRP A 188 18.94 3.35 9.67
CA TRP A 188 18.04 2.96 8.57
C TRP A 188 18.49 1.66 7.89
N ALA A 189 19.79 1.43 7.73
CA ALA A 189 20.33 0.19 7.21
C ALA A 189 19.97 -1.01 8.12
N VAL A 190 20.10 -0.85 9.45
CA VAL A 190 19.69 -1.86 10.42
C VAL A 190 18.18 -2.15 10.28
N LEU A 191 17.35 -1.11 10.18
CA LEU A 191 15.92 -1.32 9.99
C LEU A 191 15.60 -2.08 8.69
N LEU A 192 16.27 -1.77 7.57
CA LEU A 192 16.13 -2.54 6.31
C LEU A 192 16.47 -4.02 6.48
N VAL A 193 17.54 -4.33 7.23
CA VAL A 193 17.92 -5.73 7.53
C VAL A 193 16.84 -6.40 8.40
N LEU A 194 16.32 -5.71 9.42
CA LEU A 194 15.23 -6.23 10.25
C LEU A 194 13.96 -6.47 9.42
N MET A 195 13.62 -5.57 8.50
CA MET A 195 12.48 -5.74 7.60
C MET A 195 12.67 -6.93 6.65
N ALA A 196 13.88 -7.14 6.13
CA ALA A 196 14.19 -8.34 5.33
C ALA A 196 14.03 -9.62 6.16
N GLY A 197 14.49 -9.60 7.42
CA GLY A 197 14.29 -10.71 8.36
C GLY A 197 12.80 -10.96 8.67
N ALA A 198 12.00 -9.90 8.89
CA ALA A 198 10.57 -10.02 9.11
C ALA A 198 9.84 -10.57 7.86
N LEU A 199 10.26 -10.17 6.66
CA LEU A 199 9.75 -10.74 5.41
C LEU A 199 10.07 -12.24 5.30
N TYR A 200 11.28 -12.65 5.69
CA TYR A 200 11.68 -14.05 5.75
C TYR A 200 10.81 -14.84 6.74
N THR A 201 10.63 -14.34 7.97
CA THR A 201 9.83 -15.03 9.00
C THR A 201 8.34 -15.12 8.65
N SER A 202 7.83 -14.20 7.83
CA SER A 202 6.47 -14.26 7.30
C SER A 202 6.23 -15.44 6.35
N LYS A 203 7.30 -16.04 5.80
CA LYS A 203 7.23 -17.09 4.78
C LYS A 203 6.37 -16.72 3.55
N SER A 204 6.11 -15.44 3.31
CA SER A 204 5.31 -14.95 2.18
C SER A 204 6.13 -14.93 0.90
N ARG A 205 6.03 -15.99 0.10
CA ARG A 205 6.70 -16.11 -1.21
C ARG A 205 6.26 -15.03 -2.18
N GLY A 206 4.95 -14.73 -2.19
CA GLY A 206 4.36 -13.68 -3.03
C GLY A 206 4.95 -12.31 -2.74
N ALA A 207 5.17 -11.98 -1.46
CA ALA A 207 5.79 -10.71 -1.07
C ALA A 207 7.26 -10.62 -1.51
N GLY A 208 8.03 -11.71 -1.43
CA GLY A 208 9.41 -11.78 -1.93
C GLY A 208 9.50 -11.58 -3.44
N LEU A 209 8.65 -12.28 -4.21
CA LEU A 209 8.57 -12.12 -5.67
C LEU A 209 8.14 -10.70 -6.08
N ALA A 210 7.16 -10.14 -5.37
CA ALA A 210 6.68 -8.78 -5.62
C ALA A 210 7.78 -7.73 -5.37
N LEU A 211 8.59 -7.88 -4.32
CA LEU A 211 9.73 -7.01 -4.05
C LEU A 211 10.74 -7.04 -5.21
N SER A 212 11.12 -8.23 -5.65
CA SER A 212 12.06 -8.40 -6.77
C SER A 212 11.52 -7.82 -8.08
N GLY A 213 10.29 -8.15 -8.44
CA GLY A 213 9.63 -7.61 -9.64
C GLY A 213 9.46 -6.09 -9.60
N GLY A 214 9.08 -5.54 -8.43
CA GLY A 214 8.95 -4.10 -8.22
C GLY A 214 10.26 -3.35 -8.41
N LEU A 215 11.38 -3.89 -7.94
CA LEU A 215 12.71 -3.32 -8.17
C LEU A 215 13.07 -3.27 -9.65
N ILE A 216 12.82 -4.37 -10.39
CA ILE A 216 13.08 -4.45 -11.83
C ILE A 216 12.22 -3.41 -12.59
N LEU A 217 10.92 -3.40 -12.36
CA LEU A 217 10.00 -2.48 -13.05
C LEU A 217 10.28 -1.02 -12.70
N THR A 218 10.64 -0.73 -11.45
CA THR A 218 11.03 0.62 -11.05
C THR A 218 12.32 1.05 -11.76
N GLY A 219 13.30 0.17 -11.87
CA GLY A 219 14.52 0.42 -12.63
C GLY A 219 14.23 0.77 -14.09
N ILE A 220 13.37 -0.02 -14.77
CA ILE A 220 12.93 0.25 -16.15
C ILE A 220 12.21 1.60 -16.24
N THR A 221 11.30 1.89 -15.29
CA THR A 221 10.54 3.14 -15.25
C THR A 221 11.45 4.35 -15.08
N LEU A 222 12.47 4.24 -14.21
CA LEU A 222 13.45 5.31 -14.00
C LEU A 222 14.29 5.55 -15.24
N ILE A 223 14.75 4.49 -15.91
CA ILE A 223 15.48 4.60 -17.18
C ILE A 223 14.61 5.34 -18.21
N ALA A 224 13.35 4.96 -18.35
CA ALA A 224 12.42 5.59 -19.28
C ALA A 224 12.12 7.06 -18.93
N ALA A 225 11.92 7.37 -17.65
CA ALA A 225 11.56 8.71 -17.17
C ALA A 225 12.72 9.72 -17.23
N LEU A 226 13.95 9.24 -17.05
CA LEU A 226 15.14 10.07 -16.90
C LEU A 226 16.12 9.93 -18.09
N ARG A 227 15.61 9.54 -19.28
CA ARG A 227 16.42 9.39 -20.50
C ARG A 227 17.38 10.57 -20.70
N GLY A 228 18.66 10.25 -21.01
CA GLY A 228 19.73 11.22 -21.26
C GLY A 228 20.43 11.78 -20.00
N LYS A 229 20.01 11.40 -18.79
CA LYS A 229 20.62 11.84 -17.53
C LYS A 229 21.27 10.71 -16.73
N PHE A 230 21.37 9.50 -17.31
CA PHE A 230 21.93 8.34 -16.61
C PHE A 230 23.44 8.18 -16.85
N ASN A 231 24.17 7.98 -15.75
CA ASN A 231 25.52 7.44 -15.77
C ASN A 231 25.42 5.91 -15.81
N LEU A 232 26.14 5.29 -16.76
CA LEU A 232 26.17 3.84 -16.93
C LEU A 232 26.54 3.10 -15.63
N GLY A 233 27.45 3.67 -14.83
CA GLY A 233 27.81 3.14 -13.51
C GLY A 233 26.67 3.11 -12.49
N LEU A 234 25.71 4.03 -12.58
CA LEU A 234 24.53 4.04 -11.72
C LEU A 234 23.56 2.90 -12.13
N ILE A 235 23.43 2.64 -13.42
CA ILE A 235 22.64 1.53 -13.96
C ILE A 235 23.22 0.21 -13.48
N PHE A 236 24.54 0.00 -13.60
CA PHE A 236 25.20 -1.23 -13.14
C PHE A 236 25.05 -1.44 -11.63
N LYS A 237 25.19 -0.39 -10.82
CA LYS A 237 24.95 -0.47 -9.37
C LYS A 237 23.49 -0.84 -9.06
N GLY A 238 22.53 -0.24 -9.76
CA GLY A 238 21.11 -0.56 -9.63
C GLY A 238 20.82 -2.02 -10.00
N LEU A 239 21.33 -2.49 -11.12
CA LEU A 239 21.20 -3.89 -11.56
C LEU A 239 21.86 -4.86 -10.58
N ALA A 240 23.02 -4.52 -10.01
CA ALA A 240 23.67 -5.34 -9.00
C ALA A 240 22.84 -5.47 -7.71
N VAL A 241 22.21 -4.37 -7.26
CA VAL A 241 21.30 -4.38 -6.11
C VAL A 241 20.06 -5.24 -6.42
N ILE A 242 19.46 -5.07 -7.60
CA ILE A 242 18.32 -5.87 -8.05
C ILE A 242 18.71 -7.35 -8.09
N ALA A 243 19.84 -7.70 -8.69
CA ALA A 243 20.33 -9.07 -8.77
C ALA A 243 20.57 -9.67 -7.38
N LEU A 244 21.17 -8.90 -6.46
CA LEU A 244 21.41 -9.34 -5.09
C LEU A 244 20.10 -9.59 -4.34
N VAL A 245 19.16 -8.65 -4.39
CA VAL A 245 17.83 -8.81 -3.74
C VAL A 245 17.08 -9.99 -4.34
N THR A 246 17.09 -10.13 -5.67
CA THR A 246 16.46 -11.26 -6.36
C THR A 246 17.11 -12.59 -5.96
N ALA A 247 18.44 -12.64 -5.88
CA ALA A 247 19.18 -13.83 -5.46
C ALA A 247 18.87 -14.22 -4.00
N VAL A 248 18.80 -13.23 -3.09
CA VAL A 248 18.42 -13.45 -1.69
C VAL A 248 16.97 -13.93 -1.58
N CYS A 249 16.04 -13.32 -2.30
CA CYS A 249 14.62 -13.73 -2.32
C CYS A 249 14.46 -15.12 -2.95
N ALA A 250 15.12 -15.39 -4.10
CA ALA A 250 15.07 -16.68 -4.77
C ALA A 250 15.76 -17.77 -3.94
N GLY A 251 16.92 -17.48 -3.35
CA GLY A 251 17.62 -18.42 -2.47
C GLY A 251 16.80 -18.75 -1.23
N GLY A 252 16.19 -17.75 -0.60
CA GLY A 252 15.25 -17.95 0.51
C GLY A 252 14.02 -18.77 0.10
N PHE A 253 13.48 -18.51 -1.10
CA PHE A 253 12.39 -19.28 -1.66
C PHE A 253 12.76 -20.76 -1.89
N LEU A 254 13.92 -21.02 -2.53
CA LEU A 254 14.40 -22.37 -2.78
C LEU A 254 14.70 -23.11 -1.47
N TYR A 255 15.32 -22.45 -0.50
CA TYR A 255 15.58 -23.02 0.82
C TYR A 255 14.27 -23.41 1.53
N LEU A 256 13.28 -22.51 1.56
CA LEU A 256 11.98 -22.79 2.19
C LEU A 256 11.17 -23.85 1.45
N SER A 257 11.31 -23.96 0.12
CA SER A 257 10.62 -24.99 -0.66
C SER A 257 11.25 -26.39 -0.52
N HIS A 258 12.52 -26.47 -0.09
CA HIS A 258 13.21 -27.73 0.11
C HIS A 258 12.93 -28.36 1.50
N ASP A 259 12.45 -27.55 2.44
CA ASP A 259 12.13 -28.04 3.79
C ASP A 259 10.70 -28.57 3.88
N LYS A 260 10.55 -29.88 3.63
CA LYS A 260 9.29 -30.63 3.72
C LYS A 260 8.63 -30.54 5.11
N LYS A 261 9.37 -30.14 6.17
CA LYS A 261 8.84 -30.00 7.54
C LYS A 261 8.02 -28.74 7.75
N THR A 262 8.11 -27.75 6.86
CA THR A 262 7.41 -26.47 7.02
C THR A 262 5.95 -26.50 6.63
N GLY A 263 5.38 -27.65 6.21
CA GLY A 263 3.98 -27.75 5.75
C GLY A 263 3.65 -26.97 4.47
N LEU A 264 4.66 -26.31 3.87
CA LEU A 264 4.55 -25.56 2.63
C LEU A 264 4.89 -26.45 1.44
N ASP A 265 4.07 -27.49 1.20
CA ASP A 265 4.18 -28.28 -0.03
C ASP A 265 3.91 -27.36 -1.23
N PRO A 266 4.90 -27.13 -2.13
CA PRO A 266 4.71 -26.27 -3.29
C PRO A 266 3.62 -26.76 -4.22
N GLU A 267 3.44 -28.09 -4.33
CA GLU A 267 2.42 -28.68 -5.20
C GLU A 267 1.03 -28.46 -4.62
N ARG A 268 0.87 -28.60 -3.30
CA ARG A 268 -0.41 -28.36 -2.64
C ARG A 268 -0.84 -26.91 -2.68
N VAL A 269 0.03 -25.98 -2.25
CA VAL A 269 -0.30 -24.53 -2.22
C VAL A 269 -0.46 -23.95 -3.63
N GLY A 270 0.34 -24.42 -4.61
CA GLY A 270 0.20 -24.04 -6.02
C GLY A 270 -1.09 -24.61 -6.62
N GLY A 271 -1.41 -25.84 -6.32
CA GLY A 271 -2.62 -26.52 -6.80
C GLY A 271 -3.91 -25.85 -6.33
N GLU A 272 -4.02 -25.48 -5.05
CA GLU A 272 -5.22 -24.81 -4.53
C GLU A 272 -5.43 -23.41 -5.12
N ARG A 273 -4.36 -22.64 -5.33
CA ARG A 273 -4.49 -21.34 -6.02
C ARG A 273 -4.94 -21.49 -7.47
N LEU A 274 -4.41 -22.49 -8.18
CA LEU A 274 -4.86 -22.80 -9.54
C LEU A 274 -6.34 -23.18 -9.56
N MET A 275 -6.79 -24.05 -8.64
CA MET A 275 -8.21 -24.41 -8.51
C MET A 275 -9.11 -23.21 -8.24
N MET A 276 -8.67 -22.28 -7.37
CA MET A 276 -9.41 -21.03 -7.13
C MET A 276 -9.48 -20.14 -8.39
N LEU A 277 -8.40 -20.06 -9.17
CA LEU A 277 -8.38 -19.31 -10.41
C LEU A 277 -9.26 -19.95 -11.50
N GLU A 278 -9.23 -21.26 -11.63
CA GLU A 278 -10.08 -22.01 -12.55
C GLU A 278 -11.56 -21.85 -12.19
N ALA A 279 -11.93 -22.03 -10.93
CA ALA A 279 -13.29 -21.79 -10.47
C ALA A 279 -13.73 -20.33 -10.69
N SER A 280 -12.84 -19.36 -10.45
CA SER A 280 -13.11 -17.94 -10.71
C SER A 280 -13.34 -17.67 -12.20
N TRP A 281 -12.57 -18.31 -13.06
CA TRP A 281 -12.73 -18.20 -14.51
C TRP A 281 -14.07 -18.77 -14.99
N GLU A 282 -14.51 -19.92 -14.42
CA GLU A 282 -15.82 -20.50 -14.72
C GLU A 282 -16.96 -19.58 -14.25
N MET A 283 -16.88 -19.05 -13.01
CA MET A 283 -17.83 -18.07 -12.50
C MET A 283 -17.95 -16.85 -13.43
N TRP A 284 -16.80 -16.29 -13.87
CA TRP A 284 -16.81 -15.17 -14.80
C TRP A 284 -17.41 -15.54 -16.16
N ASN A 285 -17.11 -16.72 -16.71
CA ASN A 285 -17.70 -17.17 -17.98
C ASN A 285 -19.23 -17.20 -17.94
N ASP A 286 -19.80 -17.53 -16.79
CA ASP A 286 -21.26 -17.53 -16.59
C ASP A 286 -21.83 -16.12 -16.35
N HIS A 287 -21.00 -15.20 -15.81
CA HIS A 287 -21.41 -13.86 -15.38
C HIS A 287 -20.52 -12.73 -15.94
N LYS A 288 -20.25 -12.73 -17.25
CA LYS A 288 -19.20 -11.93 -17.91
C LYS A 288 -19.27 -10.43 -17.68
N LEU A 289 -20.46 -9.84 -17.67
CA LEU A 289 -20.61 -8.38 -17.65
C LEU A 289 -20.57 -7.83 -16.22
N THR A 290 -21.31 -8.43 -15.30
CA THR A 290 -21.55 -7.90 -13.95
C THR A 290 -20.91 -8.74 -12.84
N GLY A 291 -20.35 -9.90 -13.19
CA GLY A 291 -19.82 -10.84 -12.20
C GLY A 291 -20.90 -11.48 -11.34
N VAL A 292 -20.49 -12.07 -10.22
CA VAL A 292 -21.37 -12.73 -9.24
C VAL A 292 -21.85 -11.80 -8.12
N GLY A 293 -21.34 -10.58 -8.08
CA GLY A 293 -21.60 -9.57 -7.08
C GLY A 293 -20.48 -9.36 -6.07
N PRO A 294 -20.20 -8.11 -5.66
CA PRO A 294 -19.18 -7.79 -4.67
C PRO A 294 -19.34 -8.56 -3.37
N GLY A 295 -18.26 -9.19 -2.89
CA GLY A 295 -18.23 -9.98 -1.66
C GLY A 295 -18.92 -11.35 -1.77
N LYS A 296 -19.25 -11.80 -2.98
CA LYS A 296 -19.96 -13.06 -3.22
C LYS A 296 -19.08 -14.20 -3.69
N TRP A 297 -17.81 -13.95 -3.98
CA TRP A 297 -16.90 -14.96 -4.49
C TRP A 297 -16.92 -16.25 -3.64
N GLY A 298 -16.76 -16.15 -2.32
CA GLY A 298 -16.73 -17.31 -1.43
C GLY A 298 -18.04 -18.11 -1.42
N GLU A 299 -19.20 -17.45 -1.51
CA GLU A 299 -20.50 -18.12 -1.59
C GLU A 299 -20.63 -18.97 -2.86
N TYR A 300 -20.20 -18.39 -4.00
CA TYR A 300 -20.22 -19.09 -5.28
C TYR A 300 -19.15 -20.21 -5.35
N TYR A 301 -17.95 -19.95 -4.83
CA TYR A 301 -16.87 -20.94 -4.81
C TYR A 301 -17.26 -22.23 -4.11
N TYR A 302 -17.98 -22.17 -2.99
CA TYR A 302 -18.45 -23.35 -2.28
C TYR A 302 -19.80 -23.90 -2.79
N SER A 303 -20.36 -23.34 -3.87
CA SER A 303 -21.55 -23.89 -4.48
C SER A 303 -21.23 -25.20 -5.23
N PRO A 304 -22.19 -26.15 -5.36
CA PRO A 304 -21.95 -27.42 -6.04
C PRO A 304 -21.48 -27.29 -7.49
N LYS A 305 -21.73 -26.13 -8.12
CA LYS A 305 -21.38 -25.87 -9.52
C LYS A 305 -19.90 -25.57 -9.71
N TYR A 306 -19.29 -24.78 -8.80
CA TYR A 306 -17.93 -24.23 -8.99
C TYR A 306 -16.90 -24.82 -8.02
N HIS A 307 -17.35 -25.57 -6.99
CA HIS A 307 -16.41 -26.12 -6.02
C HIS A 307 -15.58 -27.24 -6.63
N PRO A 308 -14.23 -27.11 -6.64
CA PRO A 308 -13.36 -28.17 -7.14
C PRO A 308 -13.53 -29.46 -6.31
N LYS A 309 -13.61 -30.62 -7.00
CA LYS A 309 -13.79 -31.92 -6.34
C LYS A 309 -12.65 -32.29 -5.39
N ASP A 310 -11.45 -31.80 -5.68
CA ASP A 310 -10.22 -32.08 -4.94
C ASP A 310 -9.79 -30.91 -4.03
N GLY A 311 -10.66 -29.90 -3.83
CA GLY A 311 -10.40 -28.77 -2.93
C GLY A 311 -10.38 -29.20 -1.46
N HIS A 312 -9.24 -29.07 -0.80
CA HIS A 312 -9.04 -29.54 0.58
C HIS A 312 -9.17 -28.45 1.64
N GLU A 313 -8.94 -27.18 1.29
CA GLU A 313 -9.00 -26.07 2.25
C GLU A 313 -10.41 -25.48 2.32
N LYS A 314 -10.86 -25.26 3.57
CA LYS A 314 -12.15 -24.59 3.84
C LYS A 314 -11.88 -23.15 4.30
N GLY A 315 -12.80 -22.25 3.97
CA GLY A 315 -12.76 -20.86 4.49
C GLY A 315 -12.15 -19.83 3.55
N HIS A 316 -11.84 -20.18 2.29
CA HIS A 316 -11.47 -19.20 1.29
C HIS A 316 -12.65 -18.25 1.00
N THR A 317 -12.40 -16.96 1.09
CA THR A 317 -13.42 -15.93 0.80
C THR A 317 -13.13 -15.17 -0.48
N MET A 318 -11.96 -15.43 -1.11
CA MET A 318 -11.49 -14.71 -2.29
C MET A 318 -10.36 -15.47 -3.01
N PRO A 319 -10.10 -15.24 -4.31
CA PRO A 319 -9.19 -16.03 -5.15
C PRO A 319 -7.69 -15.76 -4.93
N HIS A 320 -7.31 -14.90 -4.00
CA HIS A 320 -5.93 -14.45 -3.79
C HIS A 320 -5.26 -13.86 -5.06
N ASP A 321 -6.03 -13.18 -5.87
CA ASP A 321 -5.61 -12.45 -7.07
C ASP A 321 -6.57 -11.27 -7.28
N MET A 322 -6.04 -10.05 -7.28
CA MET A 322 -6.89 -8.85 -7.35
C MET A 322 -7.61 -8.69 -8.69
N PRO A 323 -6.93 -8.79 -9.86
CA PRO A 323 -7.61 -8.79 -11.14
C PRO A 323 -8.71 -9.84 -11.26
N MET A 324 -8.43 -11.07 -10.84
CA MET A 324 -9.39 -12.16 -10.91
C MET A 324 -10.58 -11.92 -9.96
N LEU A 325 -10.34 -11.37 -8.78
CA LEU A 325 -11.41 -11.02 -7.84
C LEU A 325 -12.41 -10.05 -8.50
N PHE A 326 -11.92 -8.91 -9.05
CA PHE A 326 -12.81 -7.93 -9.67
C PHE A 326 -13.43 -8.43 -10.97
N LEU A 327 -12.72 -9.30 -11.71
CA LEU A 327 -13.29 -9.96 -12.88
C LEU A 327 -14.45 -10.88 -12.50
N THR A 328 -14.30 -11.62 -11.41
CA THR A 328 -15.31 -12.59 -10.95
C THR A 328 -16.49 -11.92 -10.26
N GLU A 329 -16.21 -10.95 -9.35
CA GLU A 329 -17.26 -10.31 -8.56
C GLU A 329 -18.00 -9.21 -9.32
N ASP A 330 -17.29 -8.41 -10.14
CA ASP A 330 -17.81 -7.21 -10.80
C ASP A 330 -17.77 -7.29 -12.33
N GLY A 331 -17.38 -8.44 -12.89
CA GLY A 331 -17.31 -8.67 -14.32
C GLY A 331 -16.24 -7.87 -15.04
N ILE A 332 -16.39 -7.76 -16.36
CA ILE A 332 -15.42 -7.04 -17.21
C ILE A 332 -15.30 -5.55 -16.82
N PHE A 333 -16.39 -4.94 -16.35
CA PHE A 333 -16.38 -3.53 -15.94
C PHE A 333 -15.60 -3.33 -14.63
N GLY A 334 -15.69 -4.27 -13.66
CA GLY A 334 -14.95 -4.22 -12.42
C GLY A 334 -13.44 -4.30 -12.62
N VAL A 335 -12.97 -5.29 -13.38
CA VAL A 335 -11.55 -5.42 -13.68
C VAL A 335 -11.03 -4.25 -14.55
N ALA A 336 -11.82 -3.74 -15.50
CA ALA A 336 -11.47 -2.57 -16.29
C ALA A 336 -11.33 -1.32 -15.43
N ALA A 337 -12.24 -1.11 -14.46
CA ALA A 337 -12.18 0.00 -13.51
C ALA A 337 -10.95 -0.12 -12.58
N TYR A 338 -10.60 -1.33 -12.14
CA TYR A 338 -9.38 -1.57 -11.38
C TYR A 338 -8.12 -1.19 -12.18
N PHE A 339 -8.01 -1.64 -13.42
CA PHE A 339 -6.86 -1.27 -14.27
C PHE A 339 -6.85 0.22 -14.62
N ALA A 340 -8.01 0.86 -14.82
CA ALA A 340 -8.09 2.31 -15.00
C ALA A 340 -7.58 3.06 -13.77
N PHE A 341 -7.96 2.62 -12.56
CA PHE A 341 -7.45 3.17 -11.31
C PHE A 341 -5.91 3.03 -11.20
N LEU A 342 -5.36 1.85 -11.52
CA LEU A 342 -3.92 1.63 -11.54
C LEU A 342 -3.22 2.52 -12.56
N LEU A 343 -3.75 2.59 -13.79
CA LEU A 343 -3.17 3.40 -14.88
C LEU A 343 -3.11 4.89 -14.49
N LEU A 344 -4.17 5.42 -13.92
CA LEU A 344 -4.24 6.81 -13.47
C LEU A 344 -3.27 7.06 -12.29
N THR A 345 -3.15 6.11 -11.38
CA THR A 345 -2.20 6.19 -10.26
C THR A 345 -0.75 6.15 -10.77
N TYR A 346 -0.40 5.21 -11.63
CA TYR A 346 0.95 5.12 -12.19
C TYR A 346 1.28 6.26 -13.14
N GLY A 347 0.32 6.75 -13.91
CA GLY A 347 0.48 7.96 -14.70
C GLY A 347 0.80 9.18 -13.85
N TYR A 348 0.13 9.31 -12.69
CA TYR A 348 0.41 10.35 -11.71
C TYR A 348 1.84 10.22 -11.13
N LEU A 349 2.23 9.02 -10.69
CA LEU A 349 3.57 8.77 -10.13
C LEU A 349 4.68 8.94 -11.17
N TYR A 350 4.47 8.49 -12.40
CA TYR A 350 5.42 8.69 -13.50
C TYR A 350 5.64 10.17 -13.79
N ARG A 351 4.55 10.94 -13.85
CA ARG A 351 4.64 12.41 -14.00
C ARG A 351 5.42 13.02 -12.84
N ALA A 352 5.18 12.58 -11.60
CA ALA A 352 5.90 13.07 -10.42
C ALA A 352 7.40 12.80 -10.51
N ILE A 353 7.86 11.63 -10.98
CA ILE A 353 9.28 11.35 -11.21
C ILE A 353 9.88 12.36 -12.20
N ARG A 354 9.13 12.79 -13.20
CA ARG A 354 9.62 13.75 -14.20
C ARG A 354 9.64 15.20 -13.71
N THR A 355 8.67 15.59 -12.91
CA THR A 355 8.37 17.02 -12.59
C THR A 355 8.71 17.41 -11.16
N SER A 356 8.68 16.51 -10.18
CA SER A 356 9.00 16.82 -8.78
C SER A 356 10.48 17.17 -8.61
N GLN A 357 10.76 18.07 -7.68
CA GLN A 357 12.13 18.38 -7.27
C GLN A 357 12.76 17.21 -6.51
N ASN A 358 11.97 16.47 -5.73
CA ASN A 358 12.42 15.29 -4.99
C ASN A 358 12.15 13.99 -5.77
N LYS A 359 12.98 13.75 -6.78
CA LYS A 359 12.88 12.54 -7.62
C LYS A 359 13.13 11.25 -6.85
N ALA A 360 13.94 11.28 -5.80
CA ALA A 360 14.21 10.11 -4.96
C ALA A 360 12.95 9.68 -4.21
N LEU A 361 12.19 10.63 -3.64
CA LEU A 361 10.90 10.34 -3.02
C LEU A 361 9.87 9.84 -4.04
N ALA A 362 9.80 10.47 -5.22
CA ALA A 362 8.91 10.03 -6.29
C ALA A 362 9.23 8.59 -6.75
N SER A 363 10.51 8.23 -6.79
CA SER A 363 10.97 6.87 -7.13
C SER A 363 10.63 5.86 -6.03
N ALA A 364 10.76 6.24 -4.76
CA ALA A 364 10.35 5.41 -3.63
C ALA A 364 8.83 5.15 -3.66
N MET A 365 8.03 6.16 -3.98
CA MET A 365 6.58 6.01 -4.19
C MET A 365 6.28 5.01 -5.31
N MET A 366 6.90 5.17 -6.48
CA MET A 366 6.71 4.26 -7.62
C MET A 366 7.07 2.82 -7.22
N LEU A 367 8.22 2.61 -6.58
CA LEU A 367 8.66 1.29 -6.12
C LEU A 367 7.67 0.67 -5.14
N SER A 368 7.25 1.42 -4.11
CA SER A 368 6.29 0.95 -3.10
C SER A 368 4.99 0.46 -3.74
N PHE A 369 4.45 1.23 -4.67
CA PHE A 369 3.17 0.93 -5.31
C PHE A 369 3.28 -0.20 -6.35
N LEU A 370 4.40 -0.28 -7.08
CA LEU A 370 4.64 -1.42 -7.98
C LEU A 370 4.76 -2.73 -7.21
N ILE A 371 5.50 -2.76 -6.10
CA ILE A 371 5.60 -3.96 -5.24
C ILE A 371 4.21 -4.35 -4.73
N PHE A 372 3.43 -3.37 -4.24
CA PHE A 372 2.07 -3.62 -3.75
C PHE A 372 1.15 -4.22 -4.82
N THR A 373 1.18 -3.66 -6.04
CA THR A 373 0.36 -4.15 -7.16
C THR A 373 0.80 -5.54 -7.62
N LEU A 374 2.12 -5.80 -7.71
CA LEU A 374 2.63 -7.11 -8.06
C LEU A 374 2.27 -8.17 -7.01
N HIS A 375 2.29 -7.79 -5.72
CA HIS A 375 1.81 -8.69 -4.68
C HIS A 375 0.31 -8.98 -4.83
N GLY A 376 -0.46 -8.00 -5.34
CA GLY A 376 -1.87 -8.16 -5.66
C GLY A 376 -2.19 -9.14 -6.79
N LEU A 377 -1.19 -9.59 -7.57
CA LEU A 377 -1.35 -10.67 -8.56
C LEU A 377 -1.27 -12.08 -7.95
N VAL A 378 -0.86 -12.17 -6.70
CA VAL A 378 -0.70 -13.46 -5.99
C VAL A 378 -1.34 -13.47 -4.62
N ASP A 379 -1.96 -12.36 -4.22
CA ASP A 379 -2.75 -12.22 -3.01
C ASP A 379 -3.72 -11.04 -3.10
N THR A 380 -4.65 -10.95 -2.18
CA THR A 380 -5.50 -9.76 -2.06
C THR A 380 -4.76 -8.68 -1.27
N THR A 381 -4.74 -7.46 -1.77
CA THR A 381 -3.97 -6.36 -1.18
C THR A 381 -4.83 -5.14 -0.85
N ILE A 382 -5.37 -4.46 -1.87
CA ILE A 382 -6.02 -3.15 -1.71
C ILE A 382 -7.34 -3.19 -0.92
N ILE A 383 -8.02 -4.33 -0.91
CA ILE A 383 -9.26 -4.53 -0.16
C ILE A 383 -9.01 -4.99 1.28
N ASN A 384 -7.78 -5.33 1.64
CA ASN A 384 -7.46 -5.75 2.99
C ASN A 384 -7.31 -4.55 3.92
N LYS A 385 -7.84 -4.70 5.12
CA LYS A 385 -8.05 -3.62 6.08
C LYS A 385 -6.80 -2.79 6.39
N ILE A 386 -5.67 -3.42 6.72
CA ILE A 386 -4.43 -2.71 7.06
C ILE A 386 -3.67 -2.33 5.81
N PRO A 387 -3.31 -3.26 4.90
CA PRO A 387 -2.57 -2.92 3.68
C PRO A 387 -3.31 -1.89 2.81
N GLY A 388 -4.63 -2.02 2.65
CA GLY A 388 -5.43 -1.06 1.87
C GLY A 388 -5.43 0.34 2.49
N ARG A 389 -5.59 0.45 3.82
CA ARG A 389 -5.49 1.76 4.50
C ARG A 389 -4.11 2.38 4.37
N MET A 390 -3.03 1.58 4.52
CA MET A 390 -1.66 2.05 4.34
C MET A 390 -1.45 2.56 2.90
N TYR A 391 -1.92 1.82 1.90
CA TYR A 391 -1.86 2.22 0.50
C TYR A 391 -2.49 3.61 0.30
N TYR A 392 -3.74 3.80 0.72
CA TYR A 392 -4.44 5.07 0.55
C TYR A 392 -3.85 6.19 1.41
N MET A 393 -3.38 5.89 2.62
CA MET A 393 -2.71 6.84 3.50
C MET A 393 -1.42 7.39 2.86
N ILE A 394 -0.58 6.52 2.34
CA ILE A 394 0.68 6.88 1.67
C ILE A 394 0.39 7.68 0.39
N LEU A 395 -0.59 7.24 -0.40
CA LEU A 395 -0.98 7.92 -1.63
C LEU A 395 -1.50 9.34 -1.35
N GLY A 396 -2.32 9.50 -0.31
CA GLY A 396 -2.85 10.79 0.10
C GLY A 396 -1.76 11.74 0.63
N TRP A 397 -0.85 11.22 1.46
CA TRP A 397 0.29 11.99 1.93
C TRP A 397 1.15 12.49 0.75
N TYR A 398 1.46 11.63 -0.21
CA TYR A 398 2.26 12.02 -1.36
C TYR A 398 1.52 13.00 -2.30
N ALA A 399 0.23 12.82 -2.49
CA ALA A 399 -0.59 13.77 -3.25
C ALA A 399 -0.60 15.16 -2.60
N GLY A 400 -0.67 15.22 -1.26
CA GLY A 400 -0.53 16.45 -0.49
C GLY A 400 0.86 17.08 -0.61
N TYR A 401 1.91 16.25 -0.65
CA TYR A 401 3.29 16.70 -0.91
C TYR A 401 3.40 17.42 -2.27
N ILE A 402 2.92 16.81 -3.33
CA ILE A 402 2.95 17.38 -4.69
C ILE A 402 2.08 18.65 -4.78
N ALA A 403 0.92 18.68 -4.12
CA ALA A 403 0.07 19.85 -4.06
C ALA A 403 0.78 21.04 -3.39
N TYR A 404 1.46 20.79 -2.28
CA TYR A 404 2.24 21.81 -1.56
C TYR A 404 3.46 22.28 -2.36
N GLU A 405 4.19 21.38 -3.01
CA GLU A 405 5.32 21.72 -3.89
C GLU A 405 4.87 22.63 -5.04
N SER A 406 3.76 22.29 -5.69
CA SER A 406 3.15 23.08 -6.76
C SER A 406 2.70 24.48 -6.30
N TYR A 407 2.16 24.57 -5.09
CA TYR A 407 1.75 25.85 -4.50
C TYR A 407 2.95 26.78 -4.22
N ARG A 408 4.03 26.24 -3.65
CA ARG A 408 5.27 26.99 -3.40
C ARG A 408 5.89 27.52 -4.68
N GLN A 409 5.94 26.72 -5.74
CA GLN A 409 6.49 27.14 -7.04
C GLN A 409 5.74 28.34 -7.63
N ARG A 410 4.40 28.37 -7.52
CA ARG A 410 3.58 29.49 -8.03
C ARG A 410 3.73 30.79 -7.24
N ARG A 411 4.14 30.74 -5.98
CA ARG A 411 4.39 31.93 -5.17
C ARG A 411 5.78 32.53 -5.38
N LEU A 412 6.68 31.80 -6.02
CA LEU A 412 8.04 32.25 -6.32
C LEU A 412 8.17 32.87 -7.73
N ILE A 413 7.11 32.78 -8.54
CA ILE A 413 6.92 33.43 -9.83
C ILE A 413 5.99 34.64 -9.64
#